data_b8c93cc4dc72a9dc8b2be7c5f31984ea
#
_entry.id   b8c93cc4dc72a9dc8b2be7c5f31984ea
#
_cell.length_a   1.000
_cell.length_b   1.000
_cell.length_c   1.000
_cell.angle_alpha   90.00
_cell.angle_beta   90.00
_cell.angle_gamma   90.00
#
_symmetry.space_group_name_H-M   'P 1'
#
loop_
_entity.id
_entity.type
_entity.pdbx_description
1 polymer ?
#
loop_
_entity_poly.entity_id
_entity_poly.type
_entity_poly.pdbx_seq_one_letter_code
_entity_poly.pdbx_strand_id
1 'polypeptide(L)'
;MNLVERIKNILLSPATEWETIKKEEHMISDLFTKYALKLAAIPAISGLIGFTIFGYSYGLGSYRPPFGANLKWAIGMYVMSIIGVYILAYIIDVLAPTFGSKKHLPTSMKVVVFAYTAAWVGGVFSLIPALSILGVLASIYSLVLLYKGLQIVKEVPQNKMVGYFVAVIIASLIIYGVTGAIITRIAFSGRPMLPM
;
A
#
# COMPACT_ATOMS: atom_id res chain seq x y z
N MET A 1 9.34 -9.52 16.71
CA MET A 1 8.50 -8.32 16.49
C MET A 1 7.06 -8.65 16.78
N ASN A 2 6.41 -7.96 17.73
CA ASN A 2 4.96 -8.07 17.95
C ASN A 2 4.24 -7.26 16.85
N LEU A 3 3.42 -7.93 16.02
CA LEU A 3 2.75 -7.32 14.88
C LEU A 3 1.81 -6.16 15.29
N VAL A 4 0.99 -6.38 16.32
CA VAL A 4 0.00 -5.39 16.78
C VAL A 4 0.67 -4.17 17.38
N GLU A 5 1.70 -4.39 18.16
CA GLU A 5 2.49 -3.32 18.76
C GLU A 5 3.19 -2.48 17.68
N ARG A 6 3.79 -3.12 16.68
CA ARG A 6 4.40 -2.44 15.52
C ARG A 6 3.40 -1.58 14.77
N ILE A 7 2.22 -2.12 14.47
CA ILE A 7 1.14 -1.37 13.82
C ILE A 7 0.75 -0.15 14.64
N LYS A 8 0.51 -0.34 15.94
CA LYS A 8 0.14 0.74 16.84
C LYS A 8 1.20 1.85 16.86
N ASN A 9 2.45 1.47 17.05
CA ASN A 9 3.54 2.42 17.20
C ASN A 9 3.80 3.21 15.92
N ILE A 10 3.83 2.55 14.76
CA ILE A 10 4.07 3.26 13.47
C ILE A 10 2.93 4.23 13.14
N LEU A 11 1.69 3.92 13.54
CA LEU A 11 0.53 4.78 13.31
C LEU A 11 0.44 5.94 14.29
N LEU A 12 0.76 5.72 15.58
CA LEU A 12 0.54 6.72 16.63
C LEU A 12 1.80 7.51 17.00
N SER A 13 2.98 6.90 16.83
CA SER A 13 4.27 7.50 17.18
C SER A 13 5.32 7.26 16.10
N PRO A 14 5.05 7.68 14.83
CA PRO A 14 5.87 7.29 13.70
C PRO A 14 7.33 7.75 13.80
N ALA A 15 7.60 8.91 14.37
CA ALA A 15 8.98 9.41 14.48
C ALA A 15 9.85 8.46 15.33
N THR A 16 9.38 8.11 16.51
CA THR A 16 10.08 7.20 17.43
C THR A 16 10.19 5.78 16.83
N GLU A 17 9.10 5.32 16.19
CA GLU A 17 9.07 3.98 15.63
C GLU A 17 10.02 3.83 14.43
N TRP A 18 10.16 4.85 13.60
CA TRP A 18 11.13 4.83 12.50
C TRP A 18 12.58 4.78 13.00
N GLU A 19 12.89 5.42 14.12
CA GLU A 19 14.23 5.30 14.74
C GLU A 19 14.49 3.88 15.28
N THR A 20 13.47 3.22 15.79
CA THR A 20 13.55 1.80 16.19
C THR A 20 13.75 0.89 14.98
N ILE A 21 12.92 1.07 13.94
CA ILE A 21 13.01 0.30 12.68
C ILE A 21 14.38 0.48 12.01
N LYS A 22 14.97 1.68 12.08
CA LYS A 22 16.29 1.96 11.54
C LYS A 22 17.35 1.04 12.14
N LYS A 23 17.31 0.82 13.45
CA LYS A 23 18.29 0.00 14.21
C LYS A 23 18.08 -1.50 14.05
N GLU A 24 16.89 -1.93 13.67
CA GLU A 24 16.58 -3.34 13.51
C GLU A 24 17.08 -3.87 12.16
N GLU A 25 17.66 -5.06 12.17
CA GLU A 25 17.96 -5.80 10.95
C GLU A 25 16.78 -6.72 10.60
N HIS A 26 16.33 -6.65 9.37
CA HIS A 26 15.24 -7.48 8.87
C HIS A 26 15.67 -8.16 7.57
N MET A 27 15.48 -9.46 7.50
CA MET A 27 15.49 -10.16 6.21
C MET A 27 14.26 -9.75 5.38
N ILE A 28 14.43 -9.61 4.07
CA ILE A 28 13.31 -9.28 3.18
C ILE A 28 12.17 -10.30 3.33
N SER A 29 12.51 -11.60 3.42
CA SER A 29 11.52 -12.67 3.67
C SER A 29 10.67 -12.44 4.92
N ASP A 30 11.29 -11.97 6.01
CA ASP A 30 10.58 -11.71 7.27
C ASP A 30 9.63 -10.51 7.16
N LEU A 31 10.06 -9.45 6.47
CA LEU A 31 9.20 -8.30 6.21
C LEU A 31 7.93 -8.71 5.44
N PHE A 32 8.07 -9.62 4.47
CA PHE A 32 6.92 -10.11 3.71
C PHE A 32 6.10 -11.11 4.52
N THR A 33 6.67 -12.20 5.02
CA THR A 33 5.92 -13.30 5.64
C THR A 33 5.33 -12.93 7.01
N LYS A 34 6.04 -12.14 7.79
CA LYS A 34 5.61 -11.78 9.16
C LYS A 34 4.77 -10.51 9.21
N TYR A 35 4.83 -9.66 8.17
CA TYR A 35 4.16 -8.35 8.17
C TYR A 35 3.32 -8.10 6.91
N ALA A 36 3.94 -7.90 5.74
CA ALA A 36 3.26 -7.43 4.54
C ALA A 36 2.11 -8.35 4.08
N LEU A 37 2.33 -9.67 4.01
CA LEU A 37 1.31 -10.63 3.59
C LEU A 37 0.08 -10.61 4.50
N LYS A 38 0.28 -10.41 5.81
CA LYS A 38 -0.83 -10.37 6.78
C LYS A 38 -1.64 -9.08 6.64
N LEU A 39 -0.96 -7.93 6.51
CA LEU A 39 -1.65 -6.65 6.43
C LEU A 39 -2.30 -6.41 5.06
N ALA A 40 -1.65 -6.81 3.97
CA ALA A 40 -2.21 -6.70 2.62
C ALA A 40 -3.50 -7.53 2.43
N ALA A 41 -3.73 -8.54 3.24
CA ALA A 41 -4.97 -9.30 3.24
C ALA A 41 -6.18 -8.47 3.74
N ILE A 42 -5.96 -7.47 4.61
CA ILE A 42 -7.04 -6.66 5.19
C ILE A 42 -7.87 -5.98 4.08
N PRO A 43 -7.32 -5.13 3.19
CA PRO A 43 -8.11 -4.48 2.15
C PRO A 43 -8.74 -5.46 1.17
N ALA A 44 -8.06 -6.56 0.84
CA ALA A 44 -8.57 -7.57 -0.09
C ALA A 44 -9.80 -8.30 0.48
N ILE A 45 -9.73 -8.75 1.74
CA ILE A 45 -10.84 -9.44 2.41
C ILE A 45 -11.99 -8.46 2.68
N SER A 46 -11.67 -7.27 3.21
CA SER A 46 -12.68 -6.25 3.51
C SER A 46 -13.42 -5.81 2.24
N GLY A 47 -12.71 -5.58 1.14
CA GLY A 47 -13.32 -5.24 -0.14
C GLY A 47 -14.15 -6.38 -0.71
N LEU A 48 -13.68 -7.63 -0.65
CA LEU A 48 -14.46 -8.80 -1.08
C LEU A 48 -15.81 -8.86 -0.35
N ILE A 49 -15.81 -8.72 0.97
CA ILE A 49 -17.02 -8.75 1.79
C ILE A 49 -17.91 -7.54 1.47
N GLY A 50 -17.33 -6.33 1.51
CA GLY A 50 -18.07 -5.08 1.30
C GLY A 50 -18.74 -5.02 -0.07
N PHE A 51 -18.02 -5.30 -1.15
CA PHE A 51 -18.56 -5.27 -2.50
C PHE A 51 -19.54 -6.40 -2.80
N THR A 52 -19.41 -7.55 -2.12
CA THR A 52 -20.38 -8.65 -2.27
C THR A 52 -21.69 -8.32 -1.58
N ILE A 53 -21.64 -7.70 -0.39
CA ILE A 53 -22.83 -7.37 0.40
C ILE A 53 -23.52 -6.10 -0.12
N PHE A 54 -22.76 -5.01 -0.31
CA PHE A 54 -23.31 -3.70 -0.61
C PHE A 54 -23.25 -3.35 -2.11
N GLY A 55 -22.32 -3.96 -2.88
CA GLY A 55 -22.03 -3.59 -4.26
C GLY A 55 -21.22 -2.30 -4.39
N TYR A 56 -21.13 -1.81 -5.62
CA TYR A 56 -20.53 -0.51 -5.95
C TYR A 56 -21.62 0.53 -6.12
N SER A 57 -21.50 1.69 -5.48
CA SER A 57 -22.40 2.81 -5.67
C SER A 57 -21.76 3.84 -6.60
N TYR A 58 -22.43 4.17 -7.70
CA TYR A 58 -22.01 5.19 -8.66
C TYR A 58 -23.10 6.26 -8.76
N GLY A 59 -23.01 7.32 -7.96
CA GLY A 59 -23.99 8.40 -7.98
C GLY A 59 -25.40 7.90 -7.69
N LEU A 60 -26.28 7.90 -8.71
CA LEU A 60 -27.69 7.50 -8.59
C LEU A 60 -27.93 5.99 -8.81
N GLY A 61 -26.90 5.21 -9.07
CA GLY A 61 -27.01 3.76 -9.33
C GLY A 61 -26.12 2.91 -8.42
N SER A 62 -26.54 1.66 -8.22
CA SER A 62 -25.72 0.65 -7.56
C SER A 62 -25.56 -0.57 -8.47
N TYR A 63 -24.35 -1.11 -8.54
CA TYR A 63 -24.03 -2.31 -9.30
C TYR A 63 -23.44 -3.36 -8.37
N ARG A 64 -23.96 -4.58 -8.41
CA ARG A 64 -23.42 -5.73 -7.67
C ARG A 64 -22.82 -6.72 -8.64
N PRO A 65 -21.50 -6.79 -8.75
CA PRO A 65 -20.83 -7.83 -9.53
C PRO A 65 -21.13 -9.22 -8.97
N PRO A 66 -21.12 -10.28 -9.80
CA PRO A 66 -21.19 -11.64 -9.30
C PRO A 66 -19.99 -11.93 -8.39
N PHE A 67 -20.20 -12.80 -7.40
CA PHE A 67 -19.18 -13.18 -6.41
C PHE A 67 -17.84 -13.55 -7.05
N GLY A 68 -17.85 -14.29 -8.16
CA GLY A 68 -16.63 -14.67 -8.88
C GLY A 68 -15.80 -13.48 -9.39
N ALA A 69 -16.43 -12.37 -9.77
CA ALA A 69 -15.74 -11.15 -10.17
C ALA A 69 -15.11 -10.45 -8.96
N ASN A 70 -15.84 -10.36 -7.84
CA ASN A 70 -15.33 -9.81 -6.59
C ASN A 70 -14.17 -10.62 -6.03
N LEU A 71 -14.24 -11.96 -6.14
CA LEU A 71 -13.17 -12.86 -5.71
C LEU A 71 -11.90 -12.66 -6.56
N LYS A 72 -12.03 -12.58 -7.90
CA LYS A 72 -10.91 -12.29 -8.80
C LYS A 72 -10.29 -10.93 -8.48
N TRP A 73 -11.12 -9.93 -8.22
CA TRP A 73 -10.68 -8.60 -7.82
C TRP A 73 -9.88 -8.66 -6.50
N ALA A 74 -10.38 -9.34 -5.48
CA ALA A 74 -9.73 -9.44 -4.17
C ALA A 74 -8.38 -10.17 -4.25
N ILE A 75 -8.32 -11.28 -4.98
CA ILE A 75 -7.06 -12.01 -5.22
C ILE A 75 -6.08 -11.12 -5.98
N GLY A 76 -6.54 -10.46 -7.05
CA GLY A 76 -5.73 -9.54 -7.82
C GLY A 76 -5.20 -8.39 -6.97
N MET A 77 -6.05 -7.77 -6.15
CA MET A 77 -5.68 -6.69 -5.22
C MET A 77 -4.60 -7.14 -4.22
N TYR A 78 -4.78 -8.33 -3.63
CA TYR A 78 -3.81 -8.89 -2.70
C TYR A 78 -2.45 -9.13 -3.35
N VAL A 79 -2.42 -9.87 -4.46
CA VAL A 79 -1.18 -10.22 -5.17
C VAL A 79 -0.47 -8.98 -5.70
N MET A 80 -1.23 -8.08 -6.36
CA MET A 80 -0.66 -6.87 -6.94
C MET A 80 -0.19 -5.86 -5.87
N SER A 81 -0.81 -5.85 -4.69
CA SER A 81 -0.34 -5.04 -3.55
C SER A 81 1.07 -5.48 -3.11
N ILE A 82 1.31 -6.78 -3.01
CA ILE A 82 2.62 -7.33 -2.63
C ILE A 82 3.66 -7.06 -3.72
N ILE A 83 3.31 -7.29 -4.99
CA ILE A 83 4.19 -7.00 -6.13
C ILE A 83 4.52 -5.51 -6.18
N GLY A 84 3.52 -4.64 -6.00
CA GLY A 84 3.67 -3.19 -6.03
C GLY A 84 4.62 -2.68 -4.95
N VAL A 85 4.52 -3.21 -3.73
CA VAL A 85 5.44 -2.90 -2.63
C VAL A 85 6.88 -3.28 -2.98
N TYR A 86 7.09 -4.46 -3.56
CA TYR A 86 8.41 -4.90 -4.00
C TYR A 86 9.00 -3.98 -5.08
N ILE A 87 8.20 -3.69 -6.12
CA ILE A 87 8.61 -2.80 -7.22
C ILE A 87 8.94 -1.40 -6.70
N LEU A 88 8.09 -0.84 -5.83
CA LEU A 88 8.32 0.49 -5.27
C LEU A 88 9.60 0.54 -4.43
N ALA A 89 9.84 -0.46 -3.60
CA ALA A 89 11.06 -0.54 -2.82
C ALA A 89 12.31 -0.68 -3.70
N TYR A 90 12.22 -1.43 -4.80
CA TYR A 90 13.29 -1.52 -5.78
C TYR A 90 13.55 -0.18 -6.49
N ILE A 91 12.50 0.55 -6.87
CA ILE A 91 12.63 1.90 -7.47
C ILE A 91 13.28 2.87 -6.47
N ILE A 92 12.84 2.87 -5.21
CA ILE A 92 13.46 3.67 -4.15
C ILE A 92 14.95 3.32 -4.05
N ASP A 93 15.30 2.05 -4.07
CA ASP A 93 16.67 1.61 -3.95
C ASP A 93 17.55 2.06 -5.14
N VAL A 94 17.04 1.93 -6.35
CA VAL A 94 17.75 2.35 -7.58
C VAL A 94 17.93 3.87 -7.62
N LEU A 95 16.94 4.63 -7.19
CA LEU A 95 17.01 6.09 -7.17
C LEU A 95 17.86 6.66 -6.01
N ALA A 96 18.11 5.88 -4.96
CA ALA A 96 18.77 6.34 -3.75
C ALA A 96 20.11 7.09 -4.00
N PRO A 97 21.05 6.60 -4.85
CA PRO A 97 22.31 7.33 -5.10
C PRO A 97 22.12 8.70 -5.74
N THR A 98 21.15 8.84 -6.66
CA THR A 98 20.82 10.13 -7.32
C THR A 98 20.42 11.18 -6.29
N PHE A 99 19.74 10.74 -5.23
CA PHE A 99 19.27 11.61 -4.16
C PHE A 99 20.17 11.61 -2.91
N GLY A 100 21.42 11.12 -3.04
CA GLY A 100 22.43 11.20 -1.97
C GLY A 100 22.23 10.22 -0.82
N SER A 101 21.46 9.16 -1.04
CA SER A 101 21.25 8.06 -0.11
C SER A 101 21.99 6.80 -0.58
N LYS A 102 22.16 5.84 0.30
CA LYS A 102 22.84 4.58 -0.02
C LYS A 102 21.90 3.56 -0.66
N LYS A 103 22.37 2.91 -1.72
CA LYS A 103 21.68 1.76 -2.31
C LYS A 103 21.80 0.57 -1.36
N HIS A 104 20.66 0.13 -0.81
CA HIS A 104 20.58 -1.05 0.06
C HIS A 104 19.12 -1.52 0.09
N LEU A 105 18.82 -2.53 -0.70
CA LEU A 105 17.45 -3.01 -0.92
C LEU A 105 16.71 -3.41 0.36
N PRO A 106 17.32 -4.12 1.35
CA PRO A 106 16.61 -4.42 2.59
C PRO A 106 16.12 -3.17 3.34
N THR A 107 16.91 -2.09 3.33
CA THR A 107 16.52 -0.81 3.92
C THR A 107 15.36 -0.17 3.16
N SER A 108 15.39 -0.19 1.82
CA SER A 108 14.30 0.31 0.99
C SER A 108 13.01 -0.49 1.20
N MET A 109 13.12 -1.82 1.35
CA MET A 109 11.99 -2.69 1.69
C MET A 109 11.37 -2.34 3.05
N LYS A 110 12.19 -2.12 4.08
CA LYS A 110 11.70 -1.68 5.40
C LYS A 110 10.85 -0.42 5.27
N VAL A 111 11.37 0.58 4.55
CA VAL A 111 10.67 1.86 4.38
C VAL A 111 9.31 1.66 3.72
N VAL A 112 9.23 0.93 2.62
CA VAL A 112 7.96 0.75 1.89
C VAL A 112 6.98 -0.10 2.69
N VAL A 113 7.41 -1.26 3.19
CA VAL A 113 6.54 -2.19 3.93
C VAL A 113 5.90 -1.51 5.14
N PHE A 114 6.68 -0.80 5.96
CA PHE A 114 6.12 -0.14 7.13
C PHE A 114 5.34 1.14 6.79
N ALA A 115 5.69 1.85 5.72
CA ALA A 115 4.90 2.99 5.26
C ALA A 115 3.49 2.60 4.79
N TYR A 116 3.34 1.43 4.16
CA TYR A 116 2.04 0.92 3.70
C TYR A 116 1.10 0.47 4.83
N THR A 117 1.57 0.43 6.08
CA THR A 117 0.76 0.02 7.24
C THR A 117 -0.57 0.75 7.32
N ALA A 118 -0.55 2.09 7.17
CA ALA A 118 -1.77 2.88 7.29
C ALA A 118 -2.76 2.58 6.17
N ALA A 119 -2.30 2.43 4.93
CA ALA A 119 -3.15 2.08 3.80
C ALA A 119 -3.77 0.69 3.96
N TRP A 120 -2.98 -0.30 4.40
CA TRP A 120 -3.48 -1.65 4.61
C TRP A 120 -4.49 -1.72 5.77
N VAL A 121 -4.18 -1.11 6.91
CA VAL A 121 -5.11 -1.07 8.05
C VAL A 121 -6.36 -0.28 7.70
N GLY A 122 -6.21 0.88 7.04
CA GLY A 122 -7.33 1.68 6.56
C GLY A 122 -8.20 0.96 5.52
N GLY A 123 -7.67 -0.08 4.87
CA GLY A 123 -8.43 -0.96 3.99
C GLY A 123 -9.63 -1.65 4.66
N VAL A 124 -9.65 -1.73 5.99
CA VAL A 124 -10.82 -2.24 6.74
C VAL A 124 -12.10 -1.45 6.45
N PHE A 125 -11.98 -0.16 6.14
CA PHE A 125 -13.13 0.67 5.81
C PHE A 125 -13.82 0.28 4.49
N SER A 126 -13.18 -0.54 3.65
CA SER A 126 -13.81 -1.13 2.46
C SER A 126 -14.90 -2.15 2.77
N LEU A 127 -15.04 -2.58 4.04
CA LEU A 127 -16.19 -3.36 4.50
C LEU A 127 -17.52 -2.64 4.28
N ILE A 128 -17.50 -1.32 4.41
CA ILE A 128 -18.69 -0.47 4.19
C ILE A 128 -18.28 0.57 3.14
N PRO A 129 -18.72 0.44 1.87
CA PRO A 129 -18.29 1.31 0.77
C PRO A 129 -18.49 2.81 1.04
N ALA A 130 -19.51 3.18 1.81
CA ALA A 130 -19.74 4.57 2.23
C ALA A 130 -18.59 5.14 3.11
N LEU A 131 -17.81 4.29 3.77
CA LEU A 131 -16.65 4.68 4.59
C LEU A 131 -15.33 4.66 3.82
N SER A 132 -15.35 4.39 2.52
CA SER A 132 -14.13 4.30 1.69
C SER A 132 -13.25 5.55 1.72
N ILE A 133 -13.84 6.72 1.96
CA ILE A 133 -13.11 7.98 2.14
C ILE A 133 -12.08 7.89 3.30
N LEU A 134 -12.38 7.14 4.36
CA LEU A 134 -11.45 6.91 5.47
C LEU A 134 -10.25 6.08 5.02
N GLY A 135 -10.46 5.13 4.12
CA GLY A 135 -9.37 4.38 3.47
C GLY A 135 -8.46 5.27 2.62
N VAL A 136 -9.05 6.26 1.91
CA VAL A 136 -8.26 7.27 1.18
C VAL A 136 -7.43 8.11 2.14
N LEU A 137 -8.01 8.60 3.24
CA LEU A 137 -7.27 9.36 4.25
C LEU A 137 -6.13 8.55 4.86
N ALA A 138 -6.36 7.26 5.15
CA ALA A 138 -5.32 6.36 5.62
C ALA A 138 -4.20 6.17 4.58
N SER A 139 -4.54 6.13 3.29
CA SER A 139 -3.55 6.05 2.20
C SER A 139 -2.72 7.33 2.09
N ILE A 140 -3.33 8.51 2.29
CA ILE A 140 -2.60 9.78 2.38
C ILE A 140 -1.65 9.77 3.58
N TYR A 141 -2.09 9.23 4.72
CA TYR A 141 -1.22 9.09 5.88
C TYR A 141 -0.03 8.15 5.62
N SER A 142 -0.19 7.11 4.78
CA SER A 142 0.93 6.29 4.33
C SER A 142 2.02 7.09 3.60
N LEU A 143 1.66 8.17 2.88
CA LEU A 143 2.66 9.06 2.27
C LEU A 143 3.45 9.84 3.33
N VAL A 144 2.81 10.23 4.43
CA VAL A 144 3.51 10.87 5.57
C VAL A 144 4.48 9.88 6.21
N LEU A 145 4.05 8.61 6.39
CA LEU A 145 4.93 7.56 6.90
C LEU A 145 6.11 7.32 5.95
N LEU A 146 5.85 7.27 4.64
CA LEU A 146 6.87 7.08 3.62
C LEU A 146 7.91 8.23 3.65
N TYR A 147 7.46 9.48 3.74
CA TYR A 147 8.35 10.63 3.86
C TYR A 147 9.29 10.51 5.06
N LYS A 148 8.73 10.19 6.25
CA LYS A 148 9.54 9.98 7.47
C LYS A 148 10.50 8.80 7.33
N GLY A 149 10.06 7.70 6.73
CA GLY A 149 10.90 6.52 6.49
C GLY A 149 12.08 6.83 5.56
N LEU A 150 11.86 7.60 4.48
CA LEU A 150 12.94 8.05 3.61
C LEU A 150 13.93 8.97 4.34
N GLN A 151 13.43 9.87 5.18
CA GLN A 151 14.26 10.80 5.94
C GLN A 151 15.09 10.08 6.99
N ILE A 152 14.49 9.22 7.80
CA ILE A 152 15.10 8.62 8.99
C ILE A 152 15.91 7.36 8.62
N VAL A 153 15.28 6.45 7.87
CA VAL A 153 15.85 5.11 7.61
C VAL A 153 16.78 5.11 6.39
N LYS A 154 16.41 5.85 5.33
CA LYS A 154 17.26 6.01 4.14
C LYS A 154 18.25 7.17 4.25
N GLU A 155 18.17 7.97 5.32
CA GLU A 155 19.09 9.08 5.59
C GLU A 155 19.25 10.04 4.40
N VAL A 156 18.14 10.35 3.74
CA VAL A 156 18.14 11.23 2.58
C VAL A 156 18.47 12.66 3.01
N PRO A 157 19.46 13.32 2.39
CA PRO A 157 19.80 14.72 2.68
C PRO A 157 18.59 15.65 2.51
N GLN A 158 18.45 16.62 3.41
CA GLN A 158 17.27 17.49 3.47
C GLN A 158 17.04 18.30 2.20
N ASN A 159 18.11 18.74 1.55
CA ASN A 159 18.09 19.48 0.28
C ASN A 159 17.63 18.61 -0.93
N LYS A 160 17.69 17.30 -0.84
CA LYS A 160 17.24 16.36 -1.89
C LYS A 160 15.94 15.64 -1.54
N MET A 161 15.47 15.78 -0.31
CA MET A 161 14.34 15.02 0.22
C MET A 161 13.04 15.25 -0.57
N VAL A 162 12.71 16.49 -0.90
CA VAL A 162 11.48 16.81 -1.64
C VAL A 162 11.51 16.20 -3.04
N GLY A 163 12.62 16.33 -3.78
CA GLY A 163 12.76 15.76 -5.11
C GLY A 163 12.66 14.23 -5.10
N TYR A 164 13.30 13.57 -4.12
CA TYR A 164 13.21 12.13 -3.98
C TYR A 164 11.78 11.68 -3.66
N PHE A 165 11.13 12.34 -2.72
CA PHE A 165 9.76 12.02 -2.34
C PHE A 165 8.78 12.17 -3.51
N VAL A 166 8.89 13.26 -4.28
CA VAL A 166 8.08 13.48 -5.49
C VAL A 166 8.31 12.37 -6.53
N ALA A 167 9.56 12.00 -6.79
CA ALA A 167 9.87 10.90 -7.71
C ALA A 167 9.25 9.57 -7.23
N VAL A 168 9.29 9.29 -5.94
CA VAL A 168 8.68 8.08 -5.34
C VAL A 168 7.15 8.13 -5.42
N ILE A 169 6.52 9.30 -5.22
CA ILE A 169 5.06 9.46 -5.40
C ILE A 169 4.67 9.18 -6.85
N ILE A 170 5.38 9.75 -7.83
CA ILE A 170 5.11 9.50 -9.26
C ILE A 170 5.22 8.02 -9.56
N ALA A 171 6.28 7.34 -9.09
CA ALA A 171 6.43 5.90 -9.25
C ALA A 171 5.26 5.13 -8.62
N SER A 172 4.83 5.52 -7.41
CA SER A 172 3.69 4.92 -6.73
C SER A 172 2.39 5.05 -7.52
N LEU A 173 2.12 6.24 -8.09
CA LEU A 173 0.93 6.49 -8.91
C LEU A 173 0.93 5.66 -10.18
N ILE A 174 2.09 5.51 -10.84
CA ILE A 174 2.24 4.66 -12.03
C ILE A 174 1.96 3.19 -11.67
N ILE A 175 2.58 2.68 -10.60
CA ILE A 175 2.35 1.32 -10.11
C ILE A 175 0.87 1.11 -9.82
N TYR A 176 0.24 2.04 -9.09
CA TYR A 176 -1.16 1.95 -8.72
C TYR A 176 -2.08 1.97 -9.95
N GLY A 177 -1.83 2.83 -10.92
CA GLY A 177 -2.58 2.91 -12.17
C GLY A 177 -2.47 1.62 -13.01
N VAL A 178 -1.25 1.10 -13.17
CA VAL A 178 -1.01 -0.15 -13.91
C VAL A 178 -1.65 -1.34 -13.20
N THR A 179 -1.47 -1.46 -11.89
CA THR A 179 -2.07 -2.55 -11.11
C THR A 179 -3.59 -2.49 -11.12
N GLY A 180 -4.18 -1.31 -10.99
CA GLY A 180 -5.63 -1.10 -11.10
C GLY A 180 -6.18 -1.51 -12.47
N ALA A 181 -5.50 -1.13 -13.56
CA ALA A 181 -5.90 -1.52 -14.91
C ALA A 181 -5.84 -3.05 -15.11
N ILE A 182 -4.79 -3.70 -14.61
CA ILE A 182 -4.64 -5.17 -14.69
C ILE A 182 -5.76 -5.85 -13.90
N ILE A 183 -6.00 -5.45 -12.66
CA ILE A 183 -7.02 -6.02 -11.79
C ILE A 183 -8.41 -5.88 -12.41
N THR A 184 -8.73 -4.69 -12.93
CA THR A 184 -10.02 -4.42 -13.60
C THR A 184 -10.22 -5.32 -14.81
N ARG A 185 -9.21 -5.48 -15.65
CA ARG A 185 -9.27 -6.39 -16.81
C ARG A 185 -9.51 -7.84 -16.38
N ILE A 186 -8.81 -8.34 -15.36
CA ILE A 186 -8.94 -9.72 -14.88
C ILE A 186 -10.32 -9.95 -14.23
N ALA A 187 -10.76 -9.02 -13.40
CA ALA A 187 -12.00 -9.17 -12.63
C ALA A 187 -13.25 -9.07 -13.51
N PHE A 188 -13.22 -8.18 -14.50
CA PHE A 188 -14.40 -7.84 -15.32
C PHE A 188 -14.26 -8.21 -16.80
N SER A 189 -13.26 -9.03 -17.16
CA SER A 189 -13.11 -9.55 -18.53
C SER A 189 -14.36 -10.31 -18.95
N GLY A 190 -15.01 -9.86 -20.03
CA GLY A 190 -16.17 -10.52 -20.63
C GLY A 190 -17.54 -9.87 -20.40
N ARG A 191 -17.61 -8.67 -19.79
CA ARG A 191 -18.86 -7.91 -19.67
C ARG A 191 -18.69 -6.45 -20.02
N PRO A 192 -19.62 -5.85 -20.82
CA PRO A 192 -19.61 -4.41 -21.02
C PRO A 192 -19.89 -3.71 -19.68
N MET A 193 -19.07 -2.72 -19.32
CA MET A 193 -19.22 -1.89 -18.09
C MET A 193 -20.32 -0.83 -18.22
N LEU A 194 -21.19 -0.91 -19.22
CA LEU A 194 -22.26 0.07 -19.41
C LEU A 194 -23.55 -0.50 -18.83
N PRO A 195 -24.21 0.21 -17.91
CA PRO A 195 -25.60 -0.04 -17.60
C PRO A 195 -26.43 0.29 -18.85
N MET A 196 -27.28 -0.64 -19.28
CA MET A 196 -28.36 -0.33 -20.19
C MET A 196 -29.39 0.49 -19.46
#